data_a756b76ff9f75002c30c393e2c4d1f15
#
_entry.id   a756b76ff9f75002c30c393e2c4d1f15
#
_cell.length_a   1.000
_cell.length_b   1.000
_cell.length_c   1.000
_cell.angle_alpha   90.00
_cell.angle_beta   90.00
_cell.angle_gamma   90.00
#
_symmetry.space_group_name_H-M   'P 1'
#
loop_
_entity.id
_entity.type
_entity.pdbx_description
1 polymer ?
#
loop_
_entity_poly.entity_id
_entity_poly.type
_entity_poly.pdbx_seq_one_letter_code
_entity_poly.pdbx_strand_id
1 'polypeptide(L)'
;EAYNFVLRHINKGATVEGIYTVSRWEYPVKALREVIRNAVVHRDYSLTGKDVKVAIYDDMVEITSPGLLPPSIDYAAMECRQSDARNKVIAPIFKRLGIIDQWGNGLKLIADEMKEYLNIELRWREVGLSFQVQFVKLDYFKKQERVEQIKQELQQELQQELQKTTLYSEVLRCLMNNILSRQGISNALGQKKVSGQLNKVIQKLIAGHLIERTIPDNPNHPAQKFQLTERGRIFLSLLGV
;
A
#
# COMPACT_ATOMS: atom_id res chain seq x y z
N GLU A 1 -20.69 4.68 9.88
CA GLU A 1 -19.89 3.51 10.35
C GLU A 1 -18.96 2.98 9.26
N ALA A 2 -19.44 2.63 8.03
CA ALA A 2 -18.64 2.05 6.95
C ALA A 2 -17.40 2.90 6.57
N TYR A 3 -17.56 4.22 6.42
CA TYR A 3 -16.45 5.12 6.13
C TYR A 3 -15.38 5.10 7.23
N ASN A 4 -15.78 5.12 8.50
CA ASN A 4 -14.84 5.04 9.62
C ASN A 4 -14.17 3.65 9.72
N PHE A 5 -14.85 2.60 9.28
CA PHE A 5 -14.25 1.28 9.12
C PHE A 5 -13.11 1.33 8.10
N VAL A 6 -13.35 1.90 6.92
CA VAL A 6 -12.30 2.05 5.90
C VAL A 6 -11.11 2.83 6.44
N LEU A 7 -11.32 4.01 7.07
CA LEU A 7 -10.24 4.84 7.60
C LEU A 7 -9.38 4.15 8.67
N ARG A 8 -9.91 3.15 9.38
CA ARG A 8 -9.14 2.38 10.37
C ARG A 8 -8.28 1.28 9.77
N HIS A 9 -8.56 0.90 8.53
CA HIS A 9 -7.90 -0.24 7.86
C HIS A 9 -7.04 0.17 6.68
N ILE A 10 -7.03 1.45 6.30
CA ILE A 10 -6.14 1.99 5.28
C ILE A 10 -5.00 2.79 5.93
N ASN A 11 -3.85 2.82 5.26
CA ASN A 11 -2.68 3.50 5.78
C ASN A 11 -2.73 5.01 5.51
N LYS A 12 -2.10 5.76 6.42
CA LYS A 12 -1.84 7.18 6.25
C LYS A 12 -0.34 7.39 6.26
N GLY A 13 0.22 7.69 5.11
CA GLY A 13 1.64 8.00 4.95
C GLY A 13 1.92 9.46 5.27
N ALA A 14 3.20 9.76 5.52
CA ALA A 14 3.69 11.12 5.64
C ALA A 14 4.92 11.28 4.73
N THR A 15 4.90 12.33 3.90
CA THR A 15 6.05 12.74 3.08
C THR A 15 6.58 14.07 3.60
N VAL A 16 7.90 14.24 3.56
CA VAL A 16 8.55 15.52 3.93
C VAL A 16 8.78 16.30 2.64
N GLU A 17 8.13 17.44 2.53
CA GLU A 17 8.27 18.37 1.42
C GLU A 17 8.90 19.67 1.93
N GLY A 18 10.21 19.81 1.75
CA GLY A 18 10.97 20.91 2.33
C GLY A 18 10.97 20.84 3.86
N ILE A 19 10.42 21.87 4.53
CA ILE A 19 10.30 21.94 6.00
C ILE A 19 8.96 21.42 6.52
N TYR A 20 8.04 21.01 5.62
CA TYR A 20 6.70 20.57 5.99
C TYR A 20 6.54 19.06 5.89
N THR A 21 5.80 18.49 6.81
CA THR A 21 5.34 17.10 6.74
C THR A 21 3.92 17.09 6.20
N VAL A 22 3.74 16.57 4.98
CA VAL A 22 2.42 16.40 4.37
C VAL A 22 1.96 14.96 4.61
N SER A 23 0.85 14.80 5.32
CA SER A 23 0.26 13.49 5.53
C SER A 23 -0.81 13.20 4.49
N ARG A 24 -0.72 12.03 3.85
CA ARG A 24 -1.65 11.62 2.80
C ARG A 24 -2.15 10.20 3.07
N TRP A 25 -3.45 10.00 2.84
CA TRP A 25 -4.02 8.67 2.84
C TRP A 25 -3.58 7.90 1.60
N GLU A 26 -3.42 6.58 1.72
CA GLU A 26 -3.08 5.72 0.59
C GLU A 26 -4.19 5.62 -0.46
N TYR A 27 -5.43 5.93 -0.07
CA TYR A 27 -6.59 5.99 -0.95
C TYR A 27 -7.26 7.36 -0.93
N PRO A 28 -7.99 7.76 -1.99
CA PRO A 28 -8.73 9.03 -2.08
C PRO A 28 -9.96 8.99 -1.16
N VAL A 29 -9.80 9.48 0.07
CA VAL A 29 -10.81 9.32 1.14
C VAL A 29 -12.09 10.11 0.91
N LYS A 30 -12.04 11.23 0.16
CA LYS A 30 -13.25 11.98 -0.19
C LYS A 30 -14.05 11.22 -1.25
N ALA A 31 -13.38 10.65 -2.27
CA ALA A 31 -13.99 9.81 -3.28
C ALA A 31 -14.57 8.53 -2.66
N LEU A 32 -13.84 7.85 -1.79
CA LEU A 32 -14.34 6.69 -1.03
C LEU A 32 -15.60 7.02 -0.24
N ARG A 33 -15.61 8.16 0.47
CA ARG A 33 -16.78 8.62 1.22
C ARG A 33 -17.97 8.83 0.30
N GLU A 34 -17.75 9.44 -0.85
CA GLU A 34 -18.81 9.72 -1.81
C GLU A 34 -19.37 8.43 -2.42
N VAL A 35 -18.50 7.48 -2.82
CA VAL A 35 -18.94 6.17 -3.33
C VAL A 35 -19.75 5.40 -2.28
N ILE A 36 -19.35 5.41 -1.00
CA ILE A 36 -20.10 4.75 0.08
C ILE A 36 -21.48 5.40 0.27
N ARG A 37 -21.57 6.74 0.19
CA ARG A 37 -22.85 7.46 0.26
C ARG A 37 -23.76 7.10 -0.91
N ASN A 38 -23.21 7.11 -2.12
CA ASN A 38 -23.90 6.76 -3.34
C ASN A 38 -24.40 5.31 -3.28
N ALA A 39 -23.61 4.38 -2.74
CA ALA A 39 -24.02 2.99 -2.54
C ALA A 39 -25.27 2.85 -1.69
N VAL A 40 -25.45 3.70 -0.67
CA VAL A 40 -26.65 3.71 0.18
C VAL A 40 -27.81 4.41 -0.50
N VAL A 41 -27.57 5.60 -1.09
CA VAL A 41 -28.63 6.43 -1.69
C VAL A 41 -29.23 5.77 -2.93
N HIS A 42 -28.40 5.09 -3.73
CA HIS A 42 -28.81 4.47 -4.99
C HIS A 42 -29.04 2.95 -4.89
N ARG A 43 -28.91 2.36 -3.67
CA ARG A 43 -29.24 0.96 -3.45
C ARG A 43 -30.65 0.62 -3.95
N ASP A 44 -30.77 -0.52 -4.60
CA ASP A 44 -32.08 -1.09 -4.89
C ASP A 44 -32.63 -1.81 -3.66
N TYR A 45 -33.54 -1.15 -2.96
CA TYR A 45 -34.13 -1.67 -1.72
C TYR A 45 -35.17 -2.77 -1.95
N SER A 46 -35.58 -3.02 -3.21
CA SER A 46 -36.44 -4.17 -3.55
C SER A 46 -35.68 -5.51 -3.46
N LEU A 47 -34.33 -5.45 -3.57
CA LEU A 47 -33.44 -6.60 -3.46
C LEU A 47 -33.15 -6.90 -1.97
N THR A 48 -34.13 -7.38 -1.24
CA THR A 48 -34.09 -7.55 0.23
C THR A 48 -33.00 -8.54 0.70
N GLY A 49 -32.62 -9.50 -0.12
CA GLY A 49 -31.56 -10.48 0.21
C GLY A 49 -30.12 -10.03 -0.08
N LYS A 50 -29.90 -8.77 -0.47
CA LYS A 50 -28.57 -8.26 -0.80
C LYS A 50 -28.25 -7.01 0.02
N ASP A 51 -27.05 -6.93 0.57
CA ASP A 51 -26.58 -5.77 1.34
C ASP A 51 -25.54 -4.95 0.57
N VAL A 52 -25.36 -3.68 0.97
CA VAL A 52 -24.20 -2.89 0.58
C VAL A 52 -22.99 -3.49 1.26
N LYS A 53 -21.96 -3.83 0.48
CA LYS A 53 -20.71 -4.42 0.97
C LYS A 53 -19.56 -3.44 0.78
N VAL A 54 -18.69 -3.35 1.79
CA VAL A 54 -17.43 -2.65 1.72
C VAL A 54 -16.34 -3.64 2.11
N ALA A 55 -15.44 -3.95 1.19
CA ALA A 55 -14.34 -4.87 1.38
C ALA A 55 -13.01 -4.16 1.17
N ILE A 56 -12.03 -4.52 1.98
CA ILE A 56 -10.66 -4.01 1.89
C ILE A 56 -9.75 -5.20 1.67
N TYR A 57 -9.01 -5.15 0.58
CA TYR A 57 -8.00 -6.13 0.19
C TYR A 57 -6.63 -5.45 0.21
N ASP A 58 -5.58 -6.22 0.09
CA ASP A 58 -4.20 -5.68 0.07
C ASP A 58 -3.98 -4.73 -1.10
N ASP A 59 -4.62 -5.01 -2.23
CA ASP A 59 -4.48 -4.31 -3.51
C ASP A 59 -5.62 -3.35 -3.83
N MET A 60 -6.77 -3.43 -3.14
CA MET A 60 -7.92 -2.58 -3.48
C MET A 60 -8.91 -2.38 -2.31
N VAL A 61 -9.71 -1.32 -2.45
CA VAL A 61 -10.96 -1.13 -1.68
C VAL A 61 -12.13 -1.28 -2.64
N GLU A 62 -13.09 -2.12 -2.28
CA GLU A 62 -14.26 -2.43 -3.09
C GLU A 62 -15.56 -2.06 -2.37
N ILE A 63 -16.44 -1.39 -3.07
CA ILE A 63 -17.79 -1.05 -2.62
C ILE A 63 -18.79 -1.65 -3.60
N THR A 64 -19.69 -2.52 -3.12
CA THR A 64 -20.73 -3.14 -3.92
C THR A 64 -22.11 -2.75 -3.39
N SER A 65 -22.96 -2.20 -4.26
CA SER A 65 -24.34 -1.83 -3.95
C SER A 65 -25.32 -2.64 -4.77
N PRO A 66 -26.40 -3.19 -4.15
CA PRO A 66 -27.48 -3.82 -4.89
C PRO A 66 -28.19 -2.84 -5.82
N GLY A 67 -28.45 -3.27 -7.04
CA GLY A 67 -29.05 -2.50 -8.14
C GLY A 67 -28.03 -2.12 -9.20
N LEU A 68 -28.47 -2.10 -10.45
CA LEU A 68 -27.66 -1.68 -11.60
C LEU A 68 -27.56 -0.16 -11.65
N LEU A 69 -26.61 0.37 -12.40
CA LEU A 69 -26.49 1.80 -12.63
C LEU A 69 -27.74 2.34 -13.36
N PRO A 70 -28.34 3.46 -12.93
CA PRO A 70 -29.41 4.08 -13.71
C PRO A 70 -28.92 4.43 -15.13
N PRO A 71 -29.72 4.19 -16.18
CA PRO A 71 -29.33 4.49 -17.57
C PRO A 71 -28.98 5.96 -17.84
N SER A 72 -29.45 6.86 -16.97
CA SER A 72 -29.18 8.30 -17.00
C SER A 72 -27.83 8.69 -16.42
N ILE A 73 -27.09 7.75 -15.83
CA ILE A 73 -25.80 8.00 -15.19
C ILE A 73 -24.69 7.30 -15.98
N ASP A 74 -23.69 8.06 -16.39
CA ASP A 74 -22.49 7.56 -17.04
C ASP A 74 -21.25 7.79 -16.18
N TYR A 75 -20.69 6.70 -15.66
CA TYR A 75 -19.45 6.73 -14.88
C TYR A 75 -18.21 7.06 -15.74
N ALA A 76 -18.26 6.85 -17.06
CA ALA A 76 -17.17 7.26 -17.93
C ALA A 76 -17.12 8.79 -18.09
N ALA A 77 -18.25 9.47 -17.91
CA ALA A 77 -18.38 10.92 -18.01
C ALA A 77 -18.55 11.60 -16.63
N MET A 78 -17.83 11.12 -15.61
CA MET A 78 -17.92 11.62 -14.22
C MET A 78 -17.61 13.12 -14.08
N GLU A 79 -16.85 13.70 -14.98
CA GLU A 79 -16.55 15.14 -14.97
C GLU A 79 -17.78 16.01 -15.27
N CYS A 80 -18.77 15.43 -15.95
CA CYS A 80 -20.06 16.07 -16.18
C CYS A 80 -20.92 15.98 -14.93
N ARG A 81 -21.70 17.04 -14.70
CA ARG A 81 -22.68 17.02 -13.61
C ARG A 81 -23.82 16.09 -13.98
N GLN A 82 -23.98 15.02 -13.21
CA GLN A 82 -25.04 14.04 -13.39
C GLN A 82 -25.73 13.83 -12.05
N SER A 83 -27.04 13.76 -12.05
CA SER A 83 -27.82 13.51 -10.87
C SER A 83 -29.09 12.74 -11.25
N ASP A 84 -29.18 11.53 -10.75
CA ASP A 84 -30.40 10.74 -10.74
C ASP A 84 -30.52 10.02 -9.40
N ALA A 85 -31.67 10.09 -8.78
CA ALA A 85 -31.88 9.49 -7.47
C ALA A 85 -32.88 8.34 -7.58
N ARG A 86 -32.38 7.10 -7.48
CA ARG A 86 -33.25 5.91 -7.43
C ARG A 86 -34.24 6.00 -6.27
N ASN A 87 -33.78 6.46 -5.11
CA ASN A 87 -34.58 6.54 -3.88
C ASN A 87 -35.04 7.96 -3.63
N LYS A 88 -36.23 8.30 -4.11
CA LYS A 88 -36.85 9.64 -4.01
C LYS A 88 -37.18 10.08 -2.58
N VAL A 89 -37.09 9.18 -1.60
CA VAL A 89 -37.27 9.49 -0.17
C VAL A 89 -35.93 9.69 0.51
N ILE A 90 -34.98 8.77 0.33
CA ILE A 90 -33.67 8.79 1.01
C ILE A 90 -32.81 9.96 0.55
N ALA A 91 -32.73 10.20 -0.76
CA ALA A 91 -31.89 11.26 -1.30
C ALA A 91 -32.24 12.66 -0.78
N PRO A 92 -33.51 13.11 -0.72
CA PRO A 92 -33.85 14.39 -0.12
C PRO A 92 -33.52 14.48 1.37
N ILE A 93 -33.69 13.40 2.13
CA ILE A 93 -33.34 13.37 3.56
C ILE A 93 -31.82 13.55 3.71
N PHE A 94 -31.02 12.83 2.96
CA PHE A 94 -29.56 12.93 3.00
C PHE A 94 -29.08 14.33 2.58
N LYS A 95 -29.74 14.95 1.60
CA LYS A 95 -29.48 16.37 1.23
C LYS A 95 -29.77 17.32 2.38
N ARG A 96 -30.91 17.18 3.05
CA ARG A 96 -31.28 18.02 4.20
C ARG A 96 -30.32 17.87 5.39
N LEU A 97 -29.80 16.66 5.59
CA LEU A 97 -28.82 16.36 6.63
C LEU A 97 -27.38 16.77 6.24
N GLY A 98 -27.17 17.34 5.05
CA GLY A 98 -25.84 17.69 4.53
C GLY A 98 -24.92 16.48 4.30
N ILE A 99 -25.50 15.28 4.18
CA ILE A 99 -24.74 14.04 3.95
C ILE A 99 -24.30 13.94 2.48
N ILE A 100 -25.14 14.35 1.54
CA ILE A 100 -24.85 14.41 0.11
C ILE A 100 -25.03 15.83 -0.43
N ASP A 101 -24.30 16.16 -1.49
CA ASP A 101 -24.34 17.46 -2.13
C ASP A 101 -25.66 17.68 -2.89
N GLN A 102 -26.11 18.95 -2.95
CA GLN A 102 -27.39 19.30 -3.57
C GLN A 102 -27.36 19.30 -5.10
N TRP A 103 -26.18 19.45 -5.72
CA TRP A 103 -26.04 19.83 -7.13
C TRP A 103 -25.50 18.70 -8.04
N GLY A 104 -25.54 17.45 -7.65
CA GLY A 104 -25.04 16.34 -8.49
C GLY A 104 -23.52 16.38 -8.71
N ASN A 105 -22.78 16.95 -7.81
CA ASN A 105 -21.32 17.08 -7.88
C ASN A 105 -20.56 15.82 -7.41
N GLY A 106 -21.28 14.77 -6.96
CA GLY A 106 -20.66 13.59 -6.36
C GLY A 106 -19.69 12.88 -7.30
N LEU A 107 -20.09 12.62 -8.53
CA LEU A 107 -19.21 11.98 -9.53
C LEU A 107 -18.04 12.88 -9.93
N LYS A 108 -18.28 14.19 -10.07
CA LYS A 108 -17.22 15.16 -10.34
C LYS A 108 -16.20 15.23 -9.21
N LEU A 109 -16.64 15.19 -7.96
CA LEU A 109 -15.76 15.15 -6.78
C LEU A 109 -14.86 13.90 -6.82
N ILE A 110 -15.43 12.74 -7.18
CA ILE A 110 -14.66 11.50 -7.34
C ILE A 110 -13.60 11.70 -8.43
N ALA A 111 -13.99 12.17 -9.61
CA ALA A 111 -13.08 12.39 -10.74
C ALA A 111 -11.95 13.38 -10.40
N ASP A 112 -12.28 14.49 -9.74
CA ASP A 112 -11.30 15.52 -9.38
C ASP A 112 -10.31 15.01 -8.32
N GLU A 113 -10.75 14.26 -7.31
CA GLU A 113 -9.83 13.69 -6.32
C GLU A 113 -8.97 12.57 -6.90
N MET A 114 -9.50 11.76 -7.83
CA MET A 114 -8.72 10.72 -8.50
C MET A 114 -7.52 11.27 -9.28
N LYS A 115 -7.58 12.50 -9.80
CA LYS A 115 -6.45 13.16 -10.47
C LYS A 115 -5.23 13.35 -9.56
N GLU A 116 -5.44 13.42 -8.25
CA GLU A 116 -4.38 13.54 -7.26
C GLU A 116 -3.75 12.18 -6.88
N TYR A 117 -4.42 11.06 -7.21
CA TYR A 117 -4.02 9.70 -6.83
C TYR A 117 -3.65 8.86 -8.04
N LEU A 118 -2.55 9.22 -8.74
CA LEU A 118 -2.10 8.58 -9.96
C LEU A 118 -1.73 7.08 -9.80
N ASN A 119 -1.50 6.64 -8.57
CA ASN A 119 -1.22 5.25 -8.24
C ASN A 119 -2.47 4.41 -7.93
N ILE A 120 -3.64 5.03 -7.94
CA ILE A 120 -4.93 4.36 -7.73
C ILE A 120 -5.74 4.46 -9.02
N GLU A 121 -6.25 3.34 -9.48
CA GLU A 121 -7.19 3.26 -10.59
C GLU A 121 -8.61 3.07 -10.05
N LEU A 122 -9.53 3.86 -10.54
CA LEU A 122 -10.96 3.68 -10.29
C LEU A 122 -11.55 2.75 -11.35
N ARG A 123 -12.08 1.63 -10.92
CA ARG A 123 -12.81 0.68 -11.78
C ARG A 123 -14.24 0.58 -11.34
N TRP A 124 -15.13 0.34 -12.27
CA TRP A 124 -16.54 0.07 -11.99
C TRP A 124 -17.07 -0.98 -12.95
N ARG A 125 -18.03 -1.75 -12.45
CA ARG A 125 -18.70 -2.77 -13.25
C ARG A 125 -20.05 -3.16 -12.65
N GLU A 126 -20.90 -3.74 -13.47
CA GLU A 126 -22.09 -4.42 -13.01
C GLU A 126 -21.80 -5.92 -12.82
N VAL A 127 -22.20 -6.47 -11.68
CA VAL A 127 -21.99 -7.87 -11.32
C VAL A 127 -23.30 -8.47 -10.84
N GLY A 128 -23.93 -9.28 -11.70
CA GLY A 128 -25.28 -9.78 -11.47
C GLY A 128 -26.26 -8.61 -11.35
N LEU A 129 -26.94 -8.49 -10.19
CA LEU A 129 -27.88 -7.39 -9.91
C LEU A 129 -27.24 -6.34 -8.97
N SER A 130 -25.95 -6.11 -9.07
CA SER A 130 -25.25 -5.14 -8.20
C SER A 130 -24.30 -4.28 -9.04
N PHE A 131 -24.09 -3.04 -8.59
CA PHE A 131 -23.06 -2.14 -9.11
C PHE A 131 -21.87 -2.13 -8.15
N GLN A 132 -20.68 -2.28 -8.69
CA GLN A 132 -19.42 -2.41 -7.96
C GLN A 132 -18.45 -1.33 -8.38
N VAL A 133 -17.84 -0.66 -7.40
CA VAL A 133 -16.76 0.32 -7.58
C VAL A 133 -15.53 -0.16 -6.83
N GLN A 134 -14.38 -0.09 -7.48
CA GLN A 134 -13.10 -0.54 -6.94
C GLN A 134 -12.06 0.58 -7.06
N PHE A 135 -11.31 0.82 -5.99
CA PHE A 135 -10.12 1.66 -5.96
C PHE A 135 -8.91 0.73 -5.91
N VAL A 136 -8.20 0.55 -7.03
CA VAL A 136 -7.16 -0.46 -7.21
C VAL A 136 -5.78 0.17 -7.18
N LYS A 137 -4.85 -0.35 -6.37
CA LYS A 137 -3.45 0.07 -6.33
C LYS A 137 -2.70 -0.46 -7.55
N LEU A 138 -2.26 0.42 -8.45
CA LEU A 138 -1.52 0.04 -9.65
C LEU A 138 -0.13 -0.54 -9.35
N ASP A 139 0.49 -0.10 -8.27
CA ASP A 139 1.85 -0.50 -7.91
C ASP A 139 1.93 -1.81 -7.13
N TYR A 140 0.79 -2.35 -6.68
CA TYR A 140 0.75 -3.56 -5.87
C TYR A 140 1.33 -4.76 -6.60
N PHE A 141 0.86 -5.04 -7.81
CA PHE A 141 1.32 -6.16 -8.62
C PHE A 141 2.78 -6.00 -9.06
N LYS A 142 3.19 -4.80 -9.47
CA LYS A 142 4.60 -4.51 -9.81
C LYS A 142 5.54 -4.77 -8.64
N LYS A 143 5.12 -4.39 -7.44
CA LYS A 143 5.89 -4.63 -6.21
C LYS A 143 5.97 -6.13 -5.90
N GLN A 144 4.89 -6.88 -6.05
CA GLN A 144 4.88 -8.33 -5.85
C GLN A 144 5.75 -9.07 -6.87
N GLU A 145 5.62 -8.73 -8.17
CA GLU A 145 6.47 -9.30 -9.22
C GLU A 145 7.96 -9.05 -8.94
N ARG A 146 8.31 -7.83 -8.53
CA ARG A 146 9.69 -7.50 -8.16
C ARG A 146 10.18 -8.31 -6.97
N VAL A 147 9.36 -8.46 -5.93
CA VAL A 147 9.69 -9.28 -4.76
C VAL A 147 9.88 -10.74 -5.15
N GLU A 148 9.04 -11.29 -6.02
CA GLU A 148 9.13 -12.67 -6.47
C GLU A 148 10.37 -12.91 -7.35
N GLN A 149 10.71 -11.97 -8.24
CA GLN A 149 11.95 -12.01 -9.01
C GLN A 149 13.19 -12.02 -8.10
N ILE A 150 13.22 -11.13 -7.09
CA ILE A 150 14.31 -11.10 -6.11
C ILE A 150 14.40 -12.42 -5.34
N LYS A 151 13.28 -13.03 -4.96
CA LYS A 151 13.27 -14.34 -4.28
C LYS A 151 13.86 -15.44 -5.15
N GLN A 152 13.51 -15.50 -6.44
CA GLN A 152 14.03 -16.50 -7.36
C GLN A 152 15.54 -16.35 -7.56
N GLU A 153 16.02 -15.12 -7.76
CA GLU A 153 17.46 -14.83 -7.85
C GLU A 153 18.21 -15.28 -6.58
N LEU A 154 17.68 -14.92 -5.41
CA LEU A 154 18.29 -15.26 -4.13
C LEU A 154 18.27 -16.76 -3.83
N GLN A 155 17.24 -17.50 -4.25
CA GLN A 155 17.20 -18.96 -4.13
C GLN A 155 18.29 -19.62 -4.97
N GLN A 156 18.58 -19.11 -6.18
CA GLN A 156 19.66 -19.61 -7.00
C GLN A 156 21.05 -19.33 -6.38
N GLU A 157 21.24 -18.12 -5.83
CA GLU A 157 22.46 -17.75 -5.09
C GLU A 157 22.66 -18.62 -3.84
N LEU A 158 21.60 -18.87 -3.07
CA LEU A 158 21.61 -19.73 -1.89
C LEU A 158 22.01 -21.18 -2.21
N GLN A 159 21.52 -21.75 -3.30
CA GLN A 159 21.91 -23.11 -3.71
C GLN A 159 23.41 -23.22 -4.00
N GLN A 160 24.05 -22.15 -4.47
CA GLN A 160 25.49 -22.11 -4.73
C GLN A 160 26.34 -21.87 -3.47
N GLU A 161 25.82 -21.18 -2.46
CA GLU A 161 26.55 -20.76 -1.25
C GLU A 161 26.24 -21.58 0.03
N LEU A 162 25.29 -22.49 0.02
CA LEU A 162 24.81 -23.27 1.19
C LEU A 162 25.90 -24.02 1.99
N GLN A 163 27.14 -24.06 1.50
CA GLN A 163 28.28 -24.66 2.23
C GLN A 163 29.03 -23.66 3.16
N LYS A 164 28.66 -22.35 3.25
CA LYS A 164 29.44 -21.33 3.99
C LYS A 164 28.65 -20.43 4.94
N THR A 165 27.49 -20.84 5.40
CA THR A 165 26.36 -19.97 5.76
C THR A 165 26.26 -19.44 7.20
N THR A 166 27.13 -19.74 8.14
CA THR A 166 26.90 -19.33 9.55
C THR A 166 27.12 -17.83 9.80
N LEU A 167 28.26 -17.27 9.42
CA LEU A 167 28.59 -15.88 9.74
C LEU A 167 27.76 -14.86 8.90
N TYR A 168 27.40 -15.21 7.67
CA TYR A 168 26.53 -14.36 6.81
C TYR A 168 25.17 -14.16 7.42
N SER A 169 24.50 -15.25 7.78
CA SER A 169 23.17 -15.20 8.40
C SER A 169 23.17 -14.50 9.75
N GLU A 170 24.22 -14.70 10.54
CA GLU A 170 24.38 -14.03 11.83
C GLU A 170 24.52 -12.51 11.70
N VAL A 171 25.34 -12.01 10.75
CA VAL A 171 25.48 -10.57 10.47
C VAL A 171 24.14 -9.98 10.03
N LEU A 172 23.41 -10.64 9.13
CA LEU A 172 22.12 -10.16 8.67
C LEU A 172 21.08 -10.13 9.82
N ARG A 173 21.07 -11.16 10.68
CA ARG A 173 20.20 -11.18 11.88
C ARG A 173 20.49 -10.02 12.82
N CYS A 174 21.75 -9.69 13.08
CA CYS A 174 22.13 -8.55 13.91
C CYS A 174 21.58 -7.22 13.36
N LEU A 175 21.45 -7.11 12.02
CA LEU A 175 20.97 -5.91 11.34
C LEU A 175 19.46 -5.90 11.12
N MET A 176 18.71 -6.95 11.46
CA MET A 176 17.26 -7.05 11.17
C MET A 176 16.47 -5.85 11.73
N ASN A 177 16.77 -5.48 12.98
CA ASN A 177 16.10 -4.38 13.67
C ASN A 177 17.05 -3.27 14.13
N ASN A 178 18.31 -3.30 13.66
CA ASN A 178 19.36 -2.42 14.16
C ASN A 178 20.19 -1.84 13.02
N ILE A 179 20.61 -0.60 13.20
CA ILE A 179 21.62 0.05 12.34
C ILE A 179 22.93 0.06 13.13
N LEU A 180 23.89 -0.77 12.72
CA LEU A 180 25.12 -1.03 13.49
C LEU A 180 26.37 -0.62 12.71
N SER A 181 27.38 -0.14 13.44
CA SER A 181 28.75 0.01 12.92
C SER A 181 29.45 -1.36 12.84
N ARG A 182 30.62 -1.44 12.18
CA ARG A 182 31.42 -2.67 12.17
C ARG A 182 31.72 -3.20 13.56
N GLN A 183 32.08 -2.32 14.49
CA GLN A 183 32.31 -2.70 15.89
C GLN A 183 31.00 -3.12 16.59
N GLY A 184 29.87 -2.46 16.28
CA GLY A 184 28.56 -2.84 16.78
C GLY A 184 28.16 -4.25 16.34
N ILE A 185 28.38 -4.60 15.08
CA ILE A 185 28.15 -5.97 14.55
C ILE A 185 29.08 -6.97 15.27
N SER A 186 30.39 -6.65 15.40
CA SER A 186 31.35 -7.48 16.12
C SER A 186 30.92 -7.77 17.54
N ASN A 187 30.47 -6.74 18.27
CA ASN A 187 29.99 -6.86 19.65
C ASN A 187 28.70 -7.71 19.73
N ALA A 188 27.75 -7.53 18.79
CA ALA A 188 26.54 -8.32 18.72
C ALA A 188 26.79 -9.81 18.45
N LEU A 189 27.89 -10.11 17.76
CA LEU A 189 28.38 -11.49 17.51
C LEU A 189 29.25 -12.04 18.66
N GLY A 190 29.34 -11.31 19.79
CA GLY A 190 30.16 -11.73 20.93
C GLY A 190 31.68 -11.59 20.74
N GLN A 191 32.12 -10.88 19.69
CA GLN A 191 33.54 -10.70 19.39
C GLN A 191 34.07 -9.38 20.00
N LYS A 192 35.24 -9.41 20.62
CA LYS A 192 35.85 -8.21 21.22
C LYS A 192 36.43 -7.21 20.19
N LYS A 193 36.78 -7.69 19.00
CA LYS A 193 37.38 -6.88 17.91
C LYS A 193 36.84 -7.34 16.56
N VAL A 194 36.80 -6.41 15.60
CA VAL A 194 36.41 -6.70 14.24
C VAL A 194 37.45 -7.61 13.59
N SER A 195 37.06 -8.84 13.25
CA SER A 195 37.94 -9.82 12.60
C SER A 195 38.06 -9.54 11.09
N GLY A 196 39.18 -9.99 10.48
CA GLY A 196 39.32 -9.91 9.04
C GLY A 196 38.25 -10.69 8.28
N GLN A 197 37.76 -11.79 8.87
CA GLN A 197 36.66 -12.58 8.31
C GLN A 197 35.35 -11.80 8.32
N LEU A 198 35.02 -11.11 9.41
CA LEU A 198 33.83 -10.26 9.50
C LEU A 198 33.89 -9.13 8.45
N ASN A 199 35.03 -8.49 8.27
CA ASN A 199 35.20 -7.46 7.24
C ASN A 199 34.95 -8.01 5.82
N LYS A 200 35.46 -9.21 5.50
CA LYS A 200 35.21 -9.87 4.21
C LYS A 200 33.72 -10.17 4.01
N VAL A 201 33.04 -10.64 5.07
CA VAL A 201 31.59 -10.89 5.03
C VAL A 201 30.81 -9.60 4.79
N ILE A 202 31.08 -8.53 5.54
CA ILE A 202 30.43 -7.23 5.33
C ILE A 202 30.62 -6.72 3.91
N GLN A 203 31.84 -6.82 3.33
CA GLN A 203 32.08 -6.39 1.95
C GLN A 203 31.30 -7.23 0.94
N LYS A 204 31.21 -8.53 1.12
CA LYS A 204 30.41 -9.41 0.26
C LYS A 204 28.90 -9.11 0.37
N LEU A 205 28.38 -8.87 1.59
CA LEU A 205 26.98 -8.50 1.81
C LEU A 205 26.64 -7.16 1.13
N ILE A 206 27.58 -6.21 1.11
CA ILE A 206 27.43 -4.94 0.37
C ILE A 206 27.45 -5.20 -1.13
N ALA A 207 28.39 -5.99 -1.62
CA ALA A 207 28.49 -6.33 -3.06
C ALA A 207 27.25 -7.08 -3.57
N GLY A 208 26.66 -7.96 -2.73
CA GLY A 208 25.38 -8.64 -3.01
C GLY A 208 24.12 -7.77 -2.78
N HIS A 209 24.29 -6.49 -2.45
CA HIS A 209 23.17 -5.57 -2.14
C HIS A 209 22.23 -6.06 -1.03
N LEU A 210 22.73 -6.88 -0.10
CA LEU A 210 21.96 -7.36 1.06
C LEU A 210 21.97 -6.37 2.22
N ILE A 211 23.06 -5.60 2.35
CA ILE A 211 23.19 -4.50 3.29
C ILE A 211 23.70 -3.25 2.57
N GLU A 212 23.43 -2.10 3.13
CA GLU A 212 23.91 -0.82 2.60
C GLU A 212 24.57 0.03 3.68
N ARG A 213 25.37 1.01 3.22
CA ARG A 213 26.02 2.00 4.08
C ARG A 213 25.09 3.16 4.36
N THR A 214 25.04 3.64 5.59
CA THR A 214 24.26 4.84 5.95
C THR A 214 24.90 6.14 5.44
N ILE A 215 26.21 6.11 5.12
CA ILE A 215 26.97 7.22 4.53
C ILE A 215 27.71 6.67 3.29
N PRO A 216 27.03 6.52 2.15
CA PRO A 216 27.60 5.89 0.96
C PRO A 216 28.76 6.69 0.35
N ASP A 217 28.68 8.02 0.37
CA ASP A 217 29.65 8.93 -0.23
C ASP A 217 30.99 8.96 0.51
N ASN A 218 31.02 8.55 1.77
CA ASN A 218 32.24 8.42 2.56
C ASN A 218 32.32 7.06 3.27
N PRO A 219 32.79 6.00 2.60
CA PRO A 219 32.84 4.64 3.13
C PRO A 219 33.66 4.47 4.41
N ASN A 220 34.62 5.36 4.65
CA ASN A 220 35.54 5.31 5.79
C ASN A 220 35.16 6.30 6.91
N HIS A 221 34.00 6.93 6.82
CA HIS A 221 33.54 7.88 7.84
C HIS A 221 33.47 7.21 9.23
N PRO A 222 33.95 7.86 10.31
CA PRO A 222 33.94 7.28 11.67
C PRO A 222 32.55 6.87 12.17
N ALA A 223 31.51 7.60 11.75
CA ALA A 223 30.10 7.30 12.10
C ALA A 223 29.42 6.32 11.10
N GLN A 224 30.18 5.68 10.19
CA GLN A 224 29.61 4.72 9.24
C GLN A 224 28.92 3.57 9.93
N LYS A 225 27.66 3.32 9.54
CA LYS A 225 26.84 2.18 9.98
C LYS A 225 26.33 1.42 8.76
N PHE A 226 25.70 0.28 9.01
CA PHE A 226 25.12 -0.61 8.01
C PHE A 226 23.69 -0.91 8.40
N GLN A 227 22.83 -1.06 7.39
CA GLN A 227 21.43 -1.47 7.54
C GLN A 227 21.06 -2.47 6.46
N LEU A 228 20.00 -3.25 6.71
CA LEU A 228 19.46 -4.18 5.73
C LEU A 228 18.76 -3.43 4.61
N THR A 229 19.02 -3.88 3.37
CA THR A 229 18.21 -3.52 2.21
C THR A 229 16.91 -4.34 2.15
N GLU A 230 16.00 -4.02 1.23
CA GLU A 230 14.83 -4.84 0.94
C GLU A 230 15.25 -6.27 0.51
N ARG A 231 16.27 -6.39 -0.35
CA ARG A 231 16.86 -7.66 -0.78
C ARG A 231 17.39 -8.47 0.41
N GLY A 232 18.05 -7.82 1.36
CA GLY A 232 18.56 -8.47 2.58
C GLY A 232 17.45 -9.00 3.50
N ARG A 233 16.34 -8.30 3.61
CA ARG A 233 15.17 -8.76 4.38
C ARG A 233 14.50 -9.98 3.73
N ILE A 234 14.34 -9.96 2.41
CA ILE A 234 13.83 -11.09 1.65
C ILE A 234 14.75 -12.30 1.82
N PHE A 235 16.08 -12.10 1.76
CA PHE A 235 17.05 -13.16 1.96
C PHE A 235 16.93 -13.82 3.34
N LEU A 236 16.77 -13.03 4.41
CA LEU A 236 16.54 -13.56 5.76
C LEU A 236 15.25 -14.38 5.84
N SER A 237 14.16 -13.92 5.22
CA SER A 237 12.89 -14.65 5.21
C SER A 237 12.99 -16.02 4.51
N LEU A 238 13.85 -16.15 3.48
CA LEU A 238 14.11 -17.41 2.79
C LEU A 238 14.95 -18.39 3.64
N LEU A 239 15.73 -17.87 4.61
CA LEU A 239 16.50 -18.68 5.55
C LEU A 239 15.64 -19.23 6.71
N GLY A 240 14.34 -18.92 6.75
CA GLY A 240 13.42 -19.37 7.80
C GLY A 240 13.60 -18.67 9.14
N VAL A 241 14.01 -17.41 9.10
CA VAL A 241 14.25 -16.55 10.28
C VAL A 241 13.25 -15.42 10.34
#